data_10a3c668a0cad744b570b41809c4eee2
#
_entry.id   10a3c668a0cad744b570b41809c4eee2
#
_cell.length_a   1.000
_cell.length_b   1.000
_cell.length_c   1.000
_cell.angle_alpha   90.00
_cell.angle_beta   90.00
_cell.angle_gamma   90.00
#
_symmetry.space_group_name_H-M   'P 1'
#
loop_
_entity.id
_entity.type
_entity.pdbx_description
1 polymer ?
#
loop_
_entity_poly.entity_id
_entity_poly.type
_entity_poly.pdbx_seq_one_letter_code
_entity_poly.pdbx_strand_id
1 'polypeptide(L)'
;MDTKKFDNQGTRVVAHRGLSGLERENTASAFVAAGNRPYFGIETDVYRTNDGHFVINHDGNLQRIAGEDLGVEGLSWDSLRKIVLFDTDGTKGRYELRLANLENYISICKKYEKYCVLELKSVFTQEETDAMI
;
A
#
# COMPACT_ATOMS: atom_id res chain seq x y z
N MET A 1 19.65 -5.33 -9.77
CA MET A 1 19.12 -4.52 -10.89
C MET A 1 19.43 -3.06 -10.61
N ASP A 2 20.14 -2.41 -11.49
CA ASP A 2 20.46 -1.01 -11.33
C ASP A 2 19.26 -0.16 -11.70
N THR A 3 18.79 0.65 -10.75
CA THR A 3 17.74 1.62 -11.03
C THR A 3 18.33 2.75 -11.84
N LYS A 4 17.79 3.01 -13.02
CA LYS A 4 18.22 4.15 -13.82
C LYS A 4 17.98 5.44 -13.04
N LYS A 5 19.05 6.19 -12.83
CA LYS A 5 18.96 7.54 -12.26
C LYS A 5 18.61 8.51 -13.38
N PHE A 6 17.68 9.40 -13.13
CA PHE A 6 17.35 10.48 -14.05
C PHE A 6 17.37 11.81 -13.30
N ASP A 7 17.66 12.86 -14.01
CA ASP A 7 17.56 14.22 -13.48
C ASP A 7 16.09 14.65 -13.53
N ASN A 8 15.47 14.82 -12.37
CA ASN A 8 14.08 15.24 -12.28
C ASN A 8 13.88 16.75 -12.43
N GLN A 9 14.98 17.51 -12.60
CA GLN A 9 14.95 18.96 -12.77
C GLN A 9 14.11 19.71 -11.73
N GLY A 10 14.16 19.24 -10.48
CA GLY A 10 13.37 19.77 -9.37
C GLY A 10 11.93 19.27 -9.29
N THR A 11 11.48 18.44 -10.22
CA THR A 11 10.15 17.80 -10.15
C THR A 11 10.12 16.79 -9.01
N ARG A 12 9.09 16.87 -8.19
CA ARG A 12 8.86 15.90 -7.10
C ARG A 12 8.23 14.65 -7.66
N VAL A 13 8.87 13.51 -7.41
CA VAL A 13 8.40 12.21 -7.91
C VAL A 13 7.85 11.40 -6.75
N VAL A 14 6.65 10.86 -6.93
CA VAL A 14 5.94 10.04 -5.94
C VAL A 14 5.91 8.60 -6.43
N ALA A 15 6.24 7.65 -5.55
CA ALA A 15 6.16 6.23 -5.86
C ALA A 15 4.70 5.75 -5.79
N HIS A 16 4.10 5.44 -6.92
CA HIS A 16 2.72 4.97 -7.04
C HIS A 16 2.57 3.55 -6.47
N ARG A 17 1.84 3.42 -5.38
CA ARG A 17 1.66 2.16 -4.61
C ARG A 17 2.97 1.56 -4.10
N GLY A 18 3.93 2.44 -3.74
CA GLY A 18 5.30 2.06 -3.45
C GLY A 18 6.11 1.80 -4.71
N LEU A 19 7.20 1.05 -4.60
CA LEU A 19 8.02 0.69 -5.76
C LEU A 19 7.41 -0.53 -6.49
N SER A 20 6.24 -0.33 -7.05
CA SER A 20 5.38 -1.38 -7.62
C SER A 20 5.93 -2.05 -8.88
N GLY A 21 6.95 -1.47 -9.49
CA GLY A 21 7.65 -2.10 -10.62
C GLY A 21 8.60 -3.22 -10.20
N LEU A 22 9.03 -3.27 -8.94
CA LEU A 22 9.97 -4.27 -8.42
C LEU A 22 9.33 -5.16 -7.35
N GLU A 23 8.39 -4.63 -6.57
CA GLU A 23 7.73 -5.34 -5.49
C GLU A 23 6.21 -5.33 -5.71
N ARG A 24 5.51 -6.26 -5.06
CA ARG A 24 4.04 -6.25 -5.10
C ARG A 24 3.52 -4.91 -4.57
N GLU A 25 2.67 -4.27 -5.35
CA GLU A 25 2.07 -2.97 -5.02
C GLU A 25 1.40 -2.95 -3.63
N ASN A 26 1.43 -1.81 -2.98
CA ASN A 26 0.72 -1.58 -1.71
C ASN A 26 1.09 -2.56 -0.58
N THR A 27 2.33 -3.04 -0.59
CA THR A 27 2.89 -3.87 0.49
C THR A 27 4.00 -3.13 1.23
N ALA A 28 4.31 -3.60 2.42
CA ALA A 28 5.45 -3.10 3.18
C ALA A 28 6.75 -3.19 2.37
N SER A 29 6.96 -4.27 1.62
CA SER A 29 8.12 -4.44 0.74
C SER A 29 8.23 -3.32 -0.31
N ALA A 30 7.12 -2.98 -0.97
CA ALA A 30 7.10 -1.90 -1.96
C ALA A 30 7.33 -0.53 -1.33
N PHE A 31 6.80 -0.30 -0.13
CA PHE A 31 6.99 0.97 0.58
C PHE A 31 8.42 1.15 1.07
N VAL A 32 9.03 0.11 1.65
CA VAL A 32 10.43 0.14 2.08
C VAL A 32 11.36 0.32 0.88
N ALA A 33 11.09 -0.36 -0.22
CA ALA A 33 11.88 -0.22 -1.44
C ALA A 33 11.83 1.22 -1.99
N ALA A 34 10.66 1.86 -1.96
CA ALA A 34 10.50 3.27 -2.33
C ALA A 34 11.19 4.19 -1.31
N GLY A 35 11.11 3.86 -0.02
CA GLY A 35 11.75 4.62 1.06
C GLY A 35 13.26 4.72 0.91
N ASN A 36 13.91 3.68 0.40
CA ASN A 36 15.35 3.63 0.17
C ASN A 36 15.81 4.31 -1.13
N ARG A 37 14.91 5.01 -1.82
CA ARG A 37 15.18 5.69 -3.08
C ARG A 37 14.79 7.17 -2.98
N PRO A 38 15.27 8.03 -3.90
CA PRO A 38 15.06 9.48 -3.80
C PRO A 38 13.66 9.94 -4.24
N TYR A 39 12.61 9.23 -3.83
CA TYR A 39 11.24 9.70 -4.02
C TYR A 39 10.88 10.76 -2.98
N PHE A 40 10.09 11.73 -3.38
CA PHE A 40 9.52 12.76 -2.50
C PHE A 40 8.49 12.15 -1.55
N GLY A 41 7.66 11.27 -2.06
CA GLY A 41 6.59 10.65 -1.29
C GLY A 41 6.24 9.28 -1.82
N ILE A 42 5.37 8.60 -1.09
CA ILE A 42 4.83 7.28 -1.44
C ILE A 42 3.31 7.42 -1.47
N GLU A 43 2.72 7.07 -2.61
CA GLU A 43 1.26 7.06 -2.77
C GLU A 43 0.73 5.69 -2.40
N THR A 44 -0.45 5.66 -1.82
CA THR A 44 -1.19 4.44 -1.51
C THR A 44 -2.70 4.67 -1.48
N ASP A 45 -3.45 3.57 -1.45
CA ASP A 45 -4.90 3.53 -1.49
C ASP A 45 -5.44 2.92 -0.20
N VAL A 46 -6.46 3.54 0.40
CA VAL A 46 -7.00 3.08 1.68
C VAL A 46 -8.49 2.80 1.61
N TYR A 47 -8.87 1.64 2.15
CA TYR A 47 -10.25 1.22 2.41
C TYR A 47 -10.49 1.08 3.90
N ARG A 48 -11.77 1.12 4.29
CA ARG A 48 -12.21 0.75 5.63
C ARG A 48 -12.68 -0.69 5.63
N THR A 49 -12.24 -1.48 6.61
CA THR A 49 -12.74 -2.84 6.87
C THR A 49 -14.10 -2.79 7.57
N ASN A 50 -14.79 -3.94 7.66
CA ASN A 50 -16.09 -4.00 8.35
C ASN A 50 -16.01 -3.77 9.86
N ASP A 51 -14.83 -3.93 10.46
CA ASP A 51 -14.56 -3.70 11.89
C ASP A 51 -13.84 -2.36 12.15
N GLY A 52 -13.82 -1.46 11.18
CA GLY A 52 -13.34 -0.09 11.35
C GLY A 52 -11.84 0.12 11.28
N HIS A 53 -11.08 -0.86 10.80
CA HIS A 53 -9.66 -0.69 10.50
C HIS A 53 -9.47 -0.06 9.12
N PHE A 54 -8.29 0.53 8.91
CA PHE A 54 -7.89 1.11 7.62
C PHE A 54 -6.87 0.19 6.95
N VAL A 55 -7.24 -0.36 5.81
CA VAL A 55 -6.43 -1.33 5.06
C VAL A 55 -5.97 -0.75 3.73
N ILE A 56 -4.78 -1.11 3.34
CA ILE A 56 -4.16 -0.64 2.10
C ILE A 56 -4.46 -1.64 0.98
N ASN A 57 -5.15 -1.18 -0.04
CA ASN A 57 -5.36 -1.91 -1.29
C ASN A 57 -5.94 -0.98 -2.36
N HIS A 58 -5.62 -1.21 -3.62
CA HIS A 58 -6.18 -0.39 -4.71
C HIS A 58 -7.59 -0.82 -5.09
N ASP A 59 -7.80 -2.12 -5.31
CA ASP A 59 -9.09 -2.67 -5.72
C ASP A 59 -10.00 -2.91 -4.51
N GLY A 60 -11.29 -2.80 -4.69
CA GLY A 60 -12.28 -3.18 -3.67
C GLY A 60 -12.40 -4.70 -3.49
N ASN A 61 -11.80 -5.49 -4.36
CA ASN A 61 -11.81 -6.95 -4.36
C ASN A 61 -10.38 -7.49 -4.47
N LEU A 62 -10.10 -8.64 -3.88
CA LEU A 62 -8.76 -9.24 -3.81
C LEU A 62 -8.43 -10.20 -4.96
N GLN A 63 -9.29 -10.31 -5.96
CA GLN A 63 -9.10 -11.29 -7.05
C GLN A 63 -7.79 -11.09 -7.80
N ARG A 64 -7.47 -9.86 -8.19
CA ARG A 64 -6.27 -9.55 -8.98
C ARG A 64 -4.98 -9.79 -8.20
N ILE A 65 -4.93 -9.40 -6.93
CA ILE A 65 -3.69 -9.43 -6.14
C ILE A 65 -3.51 -10.69 -5.29
N ALA A 66 -4.56 -11.48 -5.09
CA ALA A 66 -4.51 -12.66 -4.22
C ALA A 66 -5.26 -13.88 -4.77
N GLY A 67 -5.99 -13.75 -5.87
CA GLY A 67 -6.79 -14.84 -6.43
C GLY A 67 -8.02 -15.19 -5.60
N GLU A 68 -8.43 -14.29 -4.70
CA GLU A 68 -9.56 -14.46 -3.79
C GLU A 68 -10.68 -13.50 -4.18
N ASP A 69 -11.84 -14.03 -4.58
CA ASP A 69 -13.01 -13.20 -4.88
C ASP A 69 -13.69 -12.74 -3.59
N LEU A 70 -13.02 -11.83 -2.88
CA LEU A 70 -13.44 -11.30 -1.59
C LEU A 70 -13.40 -9.78 -1.60
N GLY A 71 -14.47 -9.16 -1.15
CA GLY A 71 -14.56 -7.70 -0.98
C GLY A 71 -13.83 -7.23 0.26
N VAL A 72 -13.00 -6.22 0.12
CA VAL A 72 -12.18 -5.67 1.22
C VAL A 72 -13.05 -5.08 2.33
N GLU A 73 -14.08 -4.33 1.99
CA GLU A 73 -14.95 -3.65 2.96
C GLU A 73 -15.89 -4.60 3.70
N GLY A 74 -16.08 -5.82 3.21
CA GLY A 74 -16.94 -6.84 3.81
C GLY A 74 -16.24 -7.75 4.82
N LEU A 75 -14.93 -7.61 5.03
CA LEU A 75 -14.12 -8.46 5.88
C LEU A 75 -13.50 -7.68 7.03
N SER A 76 -13.14 -8.41 8.09
CA SER A 76 -12.36 -7.87 9.20
C SER A 76 -10.88 -7.75 8.85
N TRP A 77 -10.17 -6.87 9.53
CA TRP A 77 -8.72 -6.78 9.39
C TRP A 77 -8.04 -8.11 9.74
N ASP A 78 -8.50 -8.80 10.76
CA ASP A 78 -7.92 -10.10 11.16
C ASP A 78 -8.03 -11.14 10.05
N SER A 79 -9.12 -11.16 9.30
CA SER A 79 -9.27 -12.05 8.13
C SER A 79 -8.39 -11.61 6.97
N LEU A 80 -8.35 -10.32 6.68
CA LEU A 80 -7.60 -9.77 5.54
C LEU A 80 -6.09 -9.94 5.70
N ARG A 81 -5.54 -9.72 6.89
CA ARG A 81 -4.09 -9.81 7.15
C ARG A 81 -3.50 -11.20 6.98
N LYS A 82 -4.34 -12.23 6.96
CA LYS A 82 -3.92 -13.63 6.80
C LYS A 82 -3.77 -14.06 5.34
N ILE A 83 -4.28 -13.26 4.40
CA ILE A 83 -4.26 -13.59 2.99
C ILE A 83 -2.87 -13.30 2.41
N VAL A 84 -2.26 -14.31 1.78
CA VAL A 84 -0.99 -14.17 1.07
C VAL A 84 -1.26 -13.62 -0.31
N LEU A 85 -0.54 -12.58 -0.69
CA LEU A 85 -0.65 -11.95 -2.00
C LEU A 85 0.25 -12.63 -3.04
N PHE A 86 -0.10 -12.50 -4.31
CA PHE A 86 0.81 -12.85 -5.39
C PHE A 86 2.04 -11.94 -5.38
N ASP A 87 3.21 -12.53 -5.56
CA ASP A 87 4.40 -11.78 -5.92
C ASP A 87 4.29 -11.25 -7.36
N THR A 88 5.23 -10.43 -7.78
CA THR A 88 5.26 -9.84 -9.13
C THR A 88 5.36 -10.89 -10.24
N ASP A 89 5.84 -12.09 -9.94
CA ASP A 89 5.87 -13.23 -10.86
C ASP A 89 4.54 -14.03 -10.93
N GLY A 90 3.52 -13.63 -10.17
CA GLY A 90 2.21 -14.29 -10.13
C GLY A 90 2.12 -15.51 -9.21
N THR A 91 3.15 -15.78 -8.39
CA THR A 91 3.16 -16.89 -7.44
C THR A 91 2.95 -16.40 -6.00
N LYS A 92 2.57 -17.30 -5.09
CA LYS A 92 2.47 -17.03 -3.65
C LYS A 92 3.66 -17.62 -2.87
N GLY A 93 4.87 -17.49 -3.43
CA GLY A 93 6.09 -18.04 -2.84
C GLY A 93 6.64 -17.27 -1.64
N ARG A 94 6.16 -16.04 -1.42
CA ARG A 94 6.62 -15.16 -0.33
C ARG A 94 5.49 -14.96 0.67
N TYR A 95 5.50 -15.71 1.76
CA TYR A 95 4.45 -15.65 2.79
C TYR A 95 4.35 -14.31 3.52
N GLU A 96 5.39 -13.49 3.49
CA GLU A 96 5.41 -12.15 4.08
C GLU A 96 4.65 -11.12 3.23
N LEU A 97 4.31 -11.42 1.99
CA LEU A 97 3.52 -10.52 1.16
C LEU A 97 2.06 -10.55 1.57
N ARG A 98 1.70 -9.59 2.41
CA ARG A 98 0.37 -9.42 2.99
C ARG A 98 -0.13 -8.01 2.76
N LEU A 99 -1.44 -7.82 2.90
CA LEU A 99 -1.99 -6.48 2.95
C LEU A 99 -1.37 -5.70 4.11
N ALA A 100 -1.01 -4.46 3.87
CA ALA A 100 -0.59 -3.54 4.91
C ALA A 100 -1.82 -2.82 5.50
N ASN A 101 -1.70 -2.34 6.72
CA ASN A 101 -2.64 -1.37 7.27
C ASN A 101 -2.08 0.06 7.15
N LEU A 102 -2.94 1.04 7.41
CA LEU A 102 -2.54 2.45 7.32
C LEU A 102 -1.38 2.79 8.27
N GLU A 103 -1.37 2.22 9.48
CA GLU A 103 -0.33 2.46 10.48
C GLU A 103 1.04 1.96 10.02
N ASN A 104 1.10 0.80 9.38
CA ASN A 104 2.35 0.27 8.79
C ASN A 104 2.88 1.22 7.71
N TYR A 105 2.01 1.68 6.82
CA TYR A 105 2.38 2.61 5.76
C TYR A 105 2.92 3.94 6.33
N ILE A 106 2.20 4.52 7.27
CA ILE A 106 2.61 5.79 7.91
C ILE A 106 3.96 5.63 8.63
N SER A 107 4.14 4.52 9.36
CA SER A 107 5.40 4.23 10.05
C SER A 107 6.59 4.14 9.10
N ILE A 108 6.38 3.53 7.94
CA ILE A 108 7.43 3.41 6.91
C ILE A 108 7.73 4.79 6.31
N CYS A 109 6.71 5.55 5.94
CA CYS A 109 6.90 6.91 5.41
C CYS A 109 7.66 7.79 6.41
N LYS A 110 7.29 7.72 7.68
CA LYS A 110 7.94 8.48 8.75
C LYS A 110 9.42 8.09 8.91
N LYS A 111 9.70 6.79 8.90
CA LYS A 111 11.07 6.27 9.04
C LYS A 111 11.99 6.76 7.92
N TYR A 112 11.50 6.78 6.69
CA TYR A 112 12.28 7.17 5.51
C TYR A 112 12.07 8.64 5.11
N GLU A 113 11.39 9.42 5.94
CA GLU A 113 11.12 10.85 5.72
C GLU A 113 10.43 11.12 4.36
N LYS A 114 9.42 10.31 4.05
CA LYS A 114 8.62 10.43 2.84
C LYS A 114 7.27 11.06 3.14
N TYR A 115 6.78 11.89 2.22
CA TYR A 115 5.41 12.38 2.28
C TYR A 115 4.42 11.26 2.01
N CYS A 116 3.32 11.25 2.77
CA CYS A 116 2.19 10.36 2.56
C CYS A 116 1.24 10.98 1.53
N VAL A 117 0.93 10.24 0.48
CA VAL A 117 -0.08 10.61 -0.52
C VAL A 117 -1.16 9.55 -0.49
N LEU A 118 -2.32 9.87 0.09
CA LEU A 118 -3.40 8.92 0.34
C LEU A 118 -4.56 9.14 -0.62
N GLU A 119 -4.95 8.09 -1.33
CA GLU A 119 -6.23 8.04 -2.04
C GLU A 119 -7.27 7.33 -1.17
N LEU A 120 -8.33 8.02 -0.83
CA LEU A 120 -9.42 7.49 -0.02
C LEU A 120 -10.42 6.76 -0.92
N LYS A 121 -10.44 5.42 -0.85
CA LYS A 121 -11.27 4.57 -1.71
C LYS A 121 -12.68 4.34 -1.15
N SER A 122 -12.81 4.15 0.17
CA SER A 122 -14.10 4.05 0.84
C SER A 122 -14.74 5.44 0.96
N VAL A 123 -16.05 5.45 1.19
CA VAL A 123 -16.73 6.68 1.62
C VAL A 123 -16.45 6.87 3.10
N PHE A 124 -15.60 7.83 3.44
CA PHE A 124 -15.21 8.14 4.81
C PHE A 124 -16.01 9.31 5.36
N THR A 125 -16.38 9.22 6.63
CA THR A 125 -16.95 10.36 7.36
C THR A 125 -15.86 11.38 7.70
N GLN A 126 -16.25 12.59 8.07
CA GLN A 126 -15.30 13.61 8.53
C GLN A 126 -14.53 13.11 9.76
N GLU A 127 -15.22 12.46 10.70
CA GLU A 127 -14.59 11.89 11.91
C GLU A 127 -13.53 10.84 11.57
N GLU A 128 -13.81 9.94 10.62
CA GLU A 128 -12.85 8.94 10.16
C GLU A 128 -11.65 9.58 9.47
N THR A 129 -11.88 10.60 8.66
CA THR A 129 -10.81 11.35 7.98
C THR A 129 -9.93 12.06 9.01
N ASP A 130 -10.51 12.69 10.00
CA ASP A 130 -9.78 13.37 11.07
C ASP A 130 -8.94 12.38 11.89
N ALA A 131 -9.43 11.16 12.10
CA ALA A 131 -8.71 10.11 12.82
C ALA A 131 -7.48 9.59 12.05
N MET A 132 -7.42 9.76 10.73
CA MET A 132 -6.26 9.36 9.90
C MET A 132 -5.11 10.36 9.95
N ILE A 133 -5.39 11.57 10.33
CA ILE A 133 -4.43 12.67 10.39
C ILE A 133 -3.81 12.76 11.79
#